data_2d41b0949196edf9aea16873988a9f06
#
_entry.id   2d41b0949196edf9aea16873988a9f06
#
_cell.length_a   1.000
_cell.length_b   1.000
_cell.length_c   1.000
_cell.angle_alpha   90.00
_cell.angle_beta   90.00
_cell.angle_gamma   90.00
#
_symmetry.space_group_name_H-M   'P 1'
#
loop_
_entity.id
_entity.type
_entity.pdbx_description
1 polymer ?
#
loop_
_entity_poly.entity_id
_entity_poly.type
_entity_poly.pdbx_seq_one_letter_code
_entity_poly.pdbx_strand_id
1 'polypeptide(L)'
;SFWIVNLGLCINIFNFIESYNLGIVCILIILILTLLSFYNGSKINIKKLNVYSSKLKKPLKLIFLSDIHLGTNTIKHLEKIYKKIIKLEFDFILVGGDLIDSSSFELKDLKVLKNLKKPIYFISGNHEYYIKNYQEKLSKLNEYNLNFLDNKSIKYKNINIIGVSDNQSTLNQTETVNKFYKPNLFNLVVVHKPTLWEFINKQIDLTLSGHTHNGQIFPFNFLVKLRFKNIYGLYEKFKSKLYVSCGAGCWGPRMRLGSTNQIVLL
;
A
#
# COMPACT_ATOMS: atom_id res chain seq x y z
N SER A 1 -12.14 -12.66 16.43
CA SER A 1 -13.33 -12.82 15.56
C SER A 1 -13.08 -13.67 14.31
N PHE A 2 -11.93 -13.54 13.61
CA PHE A 2 -11.59 -14.39 12.44
C PHE A 2 -11.61 -15.89 12.78
N TRP A 3 -11.07 -16.27 13.92
CA TRP A 3 -11.09 -17.64 14.43
C TRP A 3 -12.49 -18.15 14.75
N ILE A 4 -13.36 -17.27 15.28
CA ILE A 4 -14.76 -17.63 15.60
C ILE A 4 -15.53 -17.90 14.30
N VAL A 5 -15.30 -17.10 13.24
CA VAL A 5 -15.95 -17.30 11.94
C VAL A 5 -15.46 -18.60 11.29
N ASN A 6 -14.15 -18.87 11.32
CA ASN A 6 -13.62 -20.13 10.78
C ASN A 6 -14.05 -21.34 11.58
N LEU A 7 -14.08 -21.24 12.91
CA LEU A 7 -14.58 -22.32 13.76
C LEU A 7 -16.09 -22.58 13.52
N GLY A 8 -16.87 -21.50 13.38
CA GLY A 8 -18.29 -21.59 13.03
C GLY A 8 -18.52 -22.21 11.65
N LEU A 9 -17.69 -21.85 10.65
CA LEU A 9 -17.69 -22.48 9.33
C LEU A 9 -17.33 -23.96 9.42
N CYS A 10 -16.32 -24.34 10.19
CA CYS A 10 -15.93 -25.73 10.40
C CYS A 10 -17.07 -26.54 11.05
N ILE A 11 -17.72 -25.98 12.09
CA ILE A 11 -18.84 -26.64 12.77
C ILE A 11 -20.03 -26.81 11.81
N ASN A 12 -20.38 -25.77 11.03
CA ASN A 12 -21.47 -25.87 10.06
C ASN A 12 -21.15 -26.85 8.93
N ILE A 13 -19.91 -26.88 8.43
CA ILE A 13 -19.47 -27.87 7.45
C ILE A 13 -19.58 -29.28 8.04
N PHE A 14 -19.20 -29.48 9.31
CA PHE A 14 -19.31 -30.77 9.98
C PHE A 14 -20.76 -31.25 10.12
N ASN A 15 -21.69 -30.34 10.45
CA ASN A 15 -23.13 -30.65 10.57
C ASN A 15 -23.79 -30.87 9.18
N PHE A 16 -23.21 -30.37 8.09
CA PHE A 16 -23.77 -30.49 6.74
C PHE A 16 -23.24 -31.71 5.96
N ILE A 17 -22.14 -32.33 6.44
CA ILE A 17 -21.48 -33.43 5.74
C ILE A 17 -21.86 -34.77 6.42
N GLU A 18 -22.70 -35.55 5.76
CA GLU A 18 -23.07 -36.91 6.20
C GLU A 18 -21.88 -37.88 6.28
N SER A 19 -20.78 -37.56 5.60
CA SER A 19 -19.55 -38.36 5.58
C SER A 19 -18.50 -37.83 6.53
N TYR A 20 -18.19 -38.53 7.61
CA TYR A 20 -17.13 -38.22 8.58
C TYR A 20 -15.75 -37.98 7.89
N ASN A 21 -15.42 -38.83 6.95
CA ASN A 21 -14.14 -38.71 6.23
C ASN A 21 -14.03 -37.41 5.40
N LEU A 22 -15.10 -36.96 4.75
CA LEU A 22 -15.14 -35.72 4.01
C LEU A 22 -15.02 -34.51 4.95
N GLY A 23 -15.63 -34.59 6.14
CA GLY A 23 -15.49 -33.56 7.19
C GLY A 23 -14.03 -33.37 7.63
N ILE A 24 -13.32 -34.48 7.88
CA ILE A 24 -11.88 -34.44 8.22
C ILE A 24 -11.07 -33.80 7.09
N VAL A 25 -11.30 -34.19 5.84
CA VAL A 25 -10.59 -33.62 4.69
C VAL A 25 -10.81 -32.11 4.60
N CYS A 26 -12.04 -31.62 4.77
CA CYS A 26 -12.34 -30.19 4.76
C CYS A 26 -11.60 -29.44 5.86
N ILE A 27 -11.56 -29.97 7.10
CA ILE A 27 -10.82 -29.37 8.22
C ILE A 27 -9.32 -29.30 7.90
N LEU A 28 -8.73 -30.35 7.37
CA LEU A 28 -7.32 -30.37 7.01
C LEU A 28 -7.01 -29.33 5.93
N ILE A 29 -7.85 -29.18 4.92
CA ILE A 29 -7.71 -28.16 3.87
C ILE A 29 -7.75 -26.75 4.50
N ILE A 30 -8.73 -26.47 5.36
CA ILE A 30 -8.85 -25.17 6.05
C ILE A 30 -7.60 -24.88 6.89
N LEU A 31 -7.11 -25.87 7.62
CA LEU A 31 -5.90 -25.74 8.43
C LEU A 31 -4.67 -25.42 7.56
N ILE A 32 -4.48 -26.16 6.47
CA ILE A 32 -3.38 -25.91 5.51
C ILE A 32 -3.47 -24.51 4.92
N LEU A 33 -4.65 -24.10 4.44
CA LEU A 33 -4.84 -22.75 3.86
C LEU A 33 -4.59 -21.65 4.91
N THR A 34 -4.97 -21.88 6.16
CA THR A 34 -4.71 -20.97 7.28
C THR A 34 -3.21 -20.84 7.53
N LEU A 35 -2.48 -21.95 7.64
CA LEU A 35 -1.02 -21.94 7.82
C LEU A 35 -0.30 -21.28 6.65
N LEU A 36 -0.70 -21.58 5.41
CA LEU A 36 -0.18 -20.92 4.20
C LEU A 36 -0.45 -19.42 4.21
N SER A 37 -1.62 -19.01 4.69
CA SER A 37 -1.99 -17.60 4.78
C SER A 37 -1.11 -16.83 5.78
N PHE A 38 -0.80 -17.39 6.95
CA PHE A 38 0.16 -16.82 7.90
C PHE A 38 1.58 -16.77 7.33
N TYR A 39 2.02 -17.85 6.69
CA TYR A 39 3.33 -17.89 6.05
C TYR A 39 3.47 -16.79 4.99
N ASN A 40 2.49 -16.64 4.10
CA ASN A 40 2.47 -15.60 3.08
C ASN A 40 2.38 -14.19 3.69
N GLY A 41 1.58 -14.01 4.77
CA GLY A 41 1.48 -12.75 5.50
C GLY A 41 2.78 -12.32 6.18
N SER A 42 3.70 -13.24 6.42
CA SER A 42 5.03 -12.96 6.98
C SER A 42 6.09 -12.60 5.94
N LYS A 43 5.85 -12.95 4.67
CA LYS A 43 6.77 -12.68 3.55
C LYS A 43 6.58 -11.28 3.00
N ILE A 44 7.67 -10.71 2.48
CA ILE A 44 7.66 -9.44 1.74
C ILE A 44 8.40 -9.70 0.43
N ASN A 45 7.72 -9.52 -0.69
CA ASN A 45 8.26 -9.74 -2.02
C ASN A 45 8.72 -8.41 -2.62
N ILE A 46 9.72 -8.46 -3.52
CA ILE A 46 10.12 -7.30 -4.32
C ILE A 46 9.46 -7.45 -5.68
N LYS A 47 8.57 -6.51 -6.02
CA LYS A 47 7.92 -6.43 -7.33
C LYS A 47 8.67 -5.40 -8.17
N LYS A 48 9.28 -5.82 -9.26
CA LYS A 48 9.89 -4.91 -10.23
C LYS A 48 8.84 -4.47 -11.26
N LEU A 49 8.83 -3.18 -11.56
CA LEU A 49 7.94 -2.57 -12.55
C LEU A 49 8.75 -1.57 -13.39
N ASN A 50 8.69 -1.72 -14.70
CA ASN A 50 9.33 -0.77 -15.61
C ASN A 50 8.28 0.13 -16.25
N VAL A 51 8.51 1.44 -16.19
CA VAL A 51 7.68 2.45 -16.83
C VAL A 51 8.55 3.28 -17.77
N TYR A 52 8.16 3.32 -19.04
CA TYR A 52 8.88 4.04 -20.06
C TYR A 52 8.18 5.36 -20.39
N SER A 53 8.95 6.43 -20.54
CA SER A 53 8.44 7.74 -20.95
C SER A 53 9.54 8.52 -21.66
N SER A 54 9.18 9.18 -22.76
CA SER A 54 10.07 10.11 -23.48
C SER A 54 10.43 11.37 -22.68
N LYS A 55 9.66 11.67 -21.60
CA LYS A 55 9.94 12.80 -20.70
C LYS A 55 11.11 12.52 -19.76
N LEU A 56 11.52 11.26 -19.58
CA LEU A 56 12.63 10.87 -18.71
C LEU A 56 13.94 10.84 -19.52
N LYS A 57 14.84 11.79 -19.23
CA LYS A 57 16.14 11.88 -19.92
C LYS A 57 17.14 10.82 -19.50
N LYS A 58 17.00 10.27 -18.28
CA LYS A 58 17.88 9.24 -17.72
C LYS A 58 17.03 8.25 -16.92
N PRO A 59 17.43 6.97 -16.84
CA PRO A 59 16.81 6.01 -15.95
C PRO A 59 16.79 6.53 -14.50
N LEU A 60 15.71 6.26 -13.79
CA LEU A 60 15.55 6.62 -12.40
C LEU A 60 14.88 5.45 -11.70
N LYS A 61 15.36 5.11 -10.50
CA LYS A 61 14.82 4.02 -9.70
C LYS A 61 14.14 4.59 -8.47
N LEU A 62 12.92 4.19 -8.22
CA LEU A 62 12.22 4.54 -6.98
C LEU A 62 11.64 3.31 -6.31
N ILE A 63 11.51 3.38 -4.99
CA ILE A 63 10.79 2.38 -4.21
C ILE A 63 9.43 2.95 -3.85
N PHE A 64 8.37 2.19 -4.10
CA PHE A 64 7.03 2.50 -3.64
C PHE A 64 6.61 1.51 -2.55
N LEU A 65 6.17 2.05 -1.42
CA LEU A 65 5.59 1.36 -0.28
C LEU A 65 4.20 1.91 -0.04
N SER A 66 3.28 1.08 0.42
CA SER A 66 1.97 1.50 0.94
C SER A 66 1.53 0.52 2.00
N ASP A 67 0.57 0.92 2.82
CA ASP A 67 -0.14 0.01 3.71
C ASP A 67 0.80 -0.81 4.61
N ILE A 68 1.72 -0.14 5.29
CA ILE A 68 2.65 -0.79 6.22
C ILE A 68 1.93 -1.14 7.53
N HIS A 69 0.95 -0.32 7.95
CA HIS A 69 0.10 -0.51 9.12
C HIS A 69 0.89 -0.78 10.40
N LEU A 70 1.78 0.16 10.76
CA LEU A 70 2.51 0.09 12.04
C LEU A 70 1.54 0.35 13.20
N GLY A 71 1.52 -0.57 14.12
CA GLY A 71 0.53 -0.71 15.17
C GLY A 71 -0.14 -2.07 15.08
N THR A 72 -0.77 -2.41 13.96
CA THR A 72 -1.14 -3.78 13.59
C THR A 72 0.11 -4.61 13.29
N ASN A 73 1.00 -4.10 12.45
CA ASN A 73 2.31 -4.71 12.21
C ASN A 73 3.35 -4.14 13.18
N THR A 74 4.27 -4.99 13.61
CA THR A 74 5.30 -4.64 14.59
C THR A 74 6.48 -3.88 13.98
N ILE A 75 7.30 -3.26 14.83
CA ILE A 75 8.58 -2.65 14.46
C ILE A 75 9.47 -3.67 13.73
N LYS A 76 9.48 -4.94 14.15
CA LYS A 76 10.22 -6.01 13.46
C LYS A 76 9.80 -6.18 11.99
N HIS A 77 8.55 -5.85 11.65
CA HIS A 77 8.10 -5.87 10.26
C HIS A 77 8.71 -4.71 9.46
N LEU A 78 8.73 -3.49 10.05
CA LEU A 78 9.41 -2.34 9.44
C LEU A 78 10.91 -2.61 9.25
N GLU A 79 11.56 -3.23 10.22
CA GLU A 79 12.98 -3.62 10.11
C GLU A 79 13.20 -4.64 8.98
N LYS A 80 12.27 -5.57 8.76
CA LYS A 80 12.33 -6.50 7.61
C LYS A 80 12.23 -5.75 6.28
N ILE A 81 11.32 -4.77 6.19
CA ILE A 81 11.20 -3.89 5.02
C ILE A 81 12.51 -3.15 4.80
N TYR A 82 13.03 -2.48 5.83
CA TYR A 82 14.30 -1.76 5.79
C TYR A 82 15.46 -2.64 5.30
N LYS A 83 15.65 -3.84 5.89
CA LYS A 83 16.70 -4.81 5.51
C LYS A 83 16.62 -5.25 4.04
N LYS A 84 15.43 -5.21 3.43
CA LYS A 84 15.27 -5.48 2.00
C LYS A 84 15.60 -4.25 1.16
N ILE A 85 15.17 -3.07 1.59
CA ILE A 85 15.37 -1.81 0.89
C ILE A 85 16.86 -1.47 0.76
N ILE A 86 17.65 -1.61 1.83
CA ILE A 86 19.08 -1.28 1.80
C ILE A 86 19.91 -2.14 0.84
N LYS A 87 19.36 -3.26 0.36
CA LYS A 87 19.98 -4.13 -0.65
C LYS A 87 19.63 -3.72 -2.08
N LEU A 88 18.80 -2.70 -2.26
CA LEU A 88 18.35 -2.23 -3.56
C LEU A 88 19.03 -0.91 -3.92
N GLU A 89 19.24 -0.70 -5.20
CA GLU A 89 19.63 0.60 -5.73
C GLU A 89 18.38 1.40 -6.03
N PHE A 90 18.29 2.62 -5.49
CA PHE A 90 17.17 3.53 -5.73
C PHE A 90 17.60 4.99 -5.51
N ASP A 91 16.84 5.92 -6.07
CA ASP A 91 17.05 7.35 -5.94
C ASP A 91 16.24 7.95 -4.76
N PHE A 92 14.99 7.52 -4.57
CA PHE A 92 14.11 7.96 -3.49
C PHE A 92 13.03 6.91 -3.18
N ILE A 93 12.30 7.12 -2.07
CA ILE A 93 11.20 6.27 -1.63
C ILE A 93 9.92 7.10 -1.63
N LEU A 94 8.81 6.49 -2.07
CA LEU A 94 7.45 7.00 -1.92
C LEU A 94 6.68 6.09 -0.98
N VAL A 95 6.01 6.67 0.01
CA VAL A 95 5.09 5.96 0.91
C VAL A 95 3.68 6.46 0.64
N GLY A 96 2.85 5.58 0.10
CA GLY A 96 1.51 5.88 -0.41
C GLY A 96 0.40 5.67 0.60
N GLY A 97 0.60 6.10 1.86
CA GLY A 97 -0.40 6.08 2.92
C GLY A 97 -0.45 4.79 3.74
N ASP A 98 -1.22 4.86 4.82
CA ASP A 98 -1.43 3.78 5.78
C ASP A 98 -0.09 3.23 6.33
N LEU A 99 0.79 4.16 6.72
CA LEU A 99 2.04 3.86 7.41
C LEU A 99 1.76 3.44 8.86
N ILE A 100 0.82 4.17 9.53
CA ILE A 100 0.50 4.02 10.95
C ILE A 100 -1.02 3.78 11.09
N ASP A 101 -1.42 2.80 11.88
CA ASP A 101 -2.83 2.47 12.09
C ASP A 101 -3.24 2.31 13.58
N SER A 102 -2.38 2.68 14.52
CA SER A 102 -2.68 2.59 15.95
C SER A 102 -2.28 3.86 16.69
N SER A 103 -3.16 4.30 17.61
CA SER A 103 -2.85 5.41 18.51
C SER A 103 -1.72 5.11 19.50
N SER A 104 -1.49 3.82 19.79
CA SER A 104 -0.39 3.36 20.67
C SER A 104 0.97 3.34 19.98
N PHE A 105 1.03 3.55 18.65
CA PHE A 105 2.27 3.62 17.92
C PHE A 105 3.08 4.87 18.34
N GLU A 106 4.35 4.68 18.61
CA GLU A 106 5.26 5.75 18.97
C GLU A 106 6.18 6.12 17.79
N LEU A 107 6.36 7.42 17.55
CA LEU A 107 7.20 7.90 16.44
C LEU A 107 8.66 7.42 16.55
N LYS A 108 9.16 7.19 17.78
CA LYS A 108 10.51 6.63 17.96
C LYS A 108 10.72 5.30 17.25
N ASP A 109 9.65 4.57 16.93
CA ASP A 109 9.68 3.29 16.24
C ASP A 109 10.06 3.44 14.75
N LEU A 110 9.97 4.66 14.21
CA LEU A 110 10.43 5.01 12.86
C LEU A 110 11.94 5.27 12.79
N LYS A 111 12.67 5.23 13.91
CA LYS A 111 14.10 5.57 13.95
C LYS A 111 14.96 4.83 12.91
N VAL A 112 14.58 3.61 12.54
CA VAL A 112 15.29 2.82 11.52
C VAL A 112 15.32 3.53 10.16
N LEU A 113 14.31 4.36 9.84
CA LEU A 113 14.22 5.10 8.59
C LEU A 113 15.23 6.25 8.51
N LYS A 114 15.71 6.78 9.66
CA LYS A 114 16.78 7.80 9.70
C LYS A 114 18.10 7.32 9.09
N ASN A 115 18.30 6.00 9.08
CA ASN A 115 19.51 5.40 8.50
C ASN A 115 19.48 5.36 6.96
N LEU A 116 18.33 5.65 6.33
CA LEU A 116 18.23 5.75 4.88
C LEU A 116 18.73 7.13 4.43
N LYS A 117 19.81 7.15 3.63
CA LYS A 117 20.43 8.38 3.12
C LYS A 117 19.62 9.04 1.98
N LYS A 118 18.67 8.33 1.42
CA LYS A 118 17.83 8.80 0.31
C LYS A 118 16.54 9.41 0.85
N PRO A 119 15.97 10.42 0.18
CA PRO A 119 14.74 11.05 0.64
C PRO A 119 13.55 10.08 0.59
N ILE A 120 12.70 10.18 1.61
CA ILE A 120 11.43 9.46 1.68
C ILE A 120 10.33 10.51 1.62
N TYR A 121 9.42 10.40 0.66
CA TYR A 121 8.24 11.23 0.56
C TYR A 121 7.03 10.41 0.98
N PHE A 122 6.20 10.98 1.83
CA PHE A 122 5.05 10.31 2.43
C PHE A 122 3.78 11.10 2.19
N ILE A 123 2.72 10.41 1.79
CA ILE A 123 1.35 10.90 1.83
C ILE A 123 0.55 10.13 2.87
N SER A 124 -0.49 10.75 3.44
CA SER A 124 -1.42 10.05 4.33
C SER A 124 -2.37 9.13 3.56
N GLY A 125 -2.71 8.00 4.19
CA GLY A 125 -3.87 7.19 3.86
C GLY A 125 -5.02 7.50 4.84
N ASN A 126 -6.06 6.68 4.83
CA ASN A 126 -7.18 6.90 5.74
C ASN A 126 -6.87 6.52 7.20
N HIS A 127 -5.96 5.58 7.43
CA HIS A 127 -5.62 5.13 8.78
C HIS A 127 -4.90 6.18 9.60
N GLU A 128 -4.10 7.04 9.00
CA GLU A 128 -3.47 8.14 9.71
C GLU A 128 -4.49 9.04 10.42
N TYR A 129 -5.68 9.23 9.83
CA TYR A 129 -6.73 10.10 10.39
C TYR A 129 -7.57 9.42 11.50
N TYR A 130 -7.44 8.12 11.69
CA TYR A 130 -8.14 7.38 12.76
C TYR A 130 -7.37 7.37 14.08
N ILE A 131 -6.08 7.75 14.07
CA ILE A 131 -5.25 7.77 15.27
C ILE A 131 -5.43 9.07 16.06
N LYS A 132 -5.36 8.96 17.39
CA LYS A 132 -5.38 10.13 18.26
C LYS A 132 -4.15 11.01 18.00
N ASN A 133 -4.35 12.33 18.04
CA ASN A 133 -3.28 13.33 17.85
C ASN A 133 -2.53 13.15 16.51
N TYR A 134 -3.25 12.73 15.44
CA TYR A 134 -2.61 12.49 14.14
C TYR A 134 -1.87 13.72 13.61
N GLN A 135 -2.41 14.93 13.80
CA GLN A 135 -1.79 16.18 13.33
C GLN A 135 -0.40 16.39 13.95
N GLU A 136 -0.28 16.20 15.27
CA GLU A 136 1.01 16.27 15.96
C GLU A 136 1.98 15.20 15.46
N LYS A 137 1.52 13.95 15.31
CA LYS A 137 2.35 12.86 14.80
C LYS A 137 2.83 13.13 13.38
N LEU A 138 1.94 13.58 12.49
CA LEU A 138 2.30 13.87 11.10
C LEU A 138 3.28 15.05 10.98
N SER A 139 3.16 16.09 11.83
CA SER A 139 4.08 17.24 11.80
C SER A 139 5.52 16.87 12.18
N LYS A 140 5.71 15.83 12.97
CA LYS A 140 7.02 15.34 13.44
C LYS A 140 7.68 14.29 12.54
N LEU A 141 7.02 13.84 11.46
CA LEU A 141 7.55 12.78 10.58
C LEU A 141 8.87 13.15 9.91
N ASN A 142 9.10 14.45 9.66
CA ASN A 142 10.36 14.93 9.08
C ASN A 142 11.58 14.59 9.97
N GLU A 143 11.40 14.48 11.28
CA GLU A 143 12.45 14.07 12.21
C GLU A 143 12.93 12.62 11.94
N TYR A 144 12.13 11.83 11.20
CA TYR A 144 12.39 10.44 10.85
C TYR A 144 12.67 10.24 9.34
N ASN A 145 13.10 11.29 8.63
CA ASN A 145 13.38 11.30 7.20
C ASN A 145 12.12 11.08 6.31
N LEU A 146 10.92 11.31 6.84
CA LEU A 146 9.66 11.21 6.12
C LEU A 146 9.15 12.61 5.76
N ASN A 147 9.36 13.02 4.52
CA ASN A 147 8.93 14.34 4.02
C ASN A 147 7.44 14.29 3.67
N PHE A 148 6.61 14.97 4.45
CA PHE A 148 5.17 14.96 4.31
C PHE A 148 4.72 15.75 3.08
N LEU A 149 4.04 15.07 2.13
CA LEU A 149 3.76 15.57 0.80
C LEU A 149 2.25 15.76 0.50
N ASP A 150 1.37 15.66 1.49
CA ASP A 150 -0.06 15.85 1.28
C ASP A 150 -0.38 17.20 0.66
N ASN A 151 -1.08 17.19 -0.46
CA ASN A 151 -1.50 18.36 -1.23
C ASN A 151 -0.34 19.30 -1.58
N LYS A 152 0.80 18.70 -1.89
CA LYS A 152 2.03 19.39 -2.30
C LYS A 152 2.61 18.71 -3.53
N SER A 153 3.51 19.41 -4.18
CA SER A 153 4.34 18.82 -5.23
C SER A 153 5.81 19.12 -5.01
N ILE A 154 6.64 18.18 -5.42
CA ILE A 154 8.10 18.35 -5.42
C ILE A 154 8.65 17.93 -6.77
N LYS A 155 9.63 18.67 -7.25
CA LYS A 155 10.40 18.30 -8.44
C LYS A 155 11.62 17.51 -8.04
N TYR A 156 11.74 16.31 -8.57
CA TYR A 156 12.95 15.49 -8.46
C TYR A 156 13.49 15.20 -9.86
N LYS A 157 14.60 15.80 -10.22
CA LYS A 157 15.12 15.77 -11.61
C LYS A 157 14.03 16.16 -12.63
N ASN A 158 13.66 15.27 -13.55
CA ASN A 158 12.61 15.50 -14.56
C ASN A 158 11.23 14.97 -14.15
N ILE A 159 11.07 14.55 -12.88
CA ILE A 159 9.80 14.07 -12.33
C ILE A 159 9.17 15.18 -11.49
N ASN A 160 7.89 15.40 -11.70
CA ASN A 160 7.01 16.18 -10.83
C ASN A 160 6.21 15.21 -9.98
N ILE A 161 6.56 15.06 -8.70
CA ILE A 161 5.86 14.19 -7.76
C ILE A 161 4.76 15.01 -7.11
N ILE A 162 3.52 14.56 -7.25
CA ILE A 162 2.32 15.21 -6.70
C ILE A 162 1.74 14.28 -5.64
N GLY A 163 1.77 14.69 -4.39
CA GLY A 163 1.14 13.98 -3.29
C GLY A 163 -0.27 14.49 -3.06
N VAL A 164 -1.21 13.56 -2.90
CA VAL A 164 -2.63 13.87 -2.71
C VAL A 164 -3.11 13.24 -1.41
N SER A 165 -3.66 14.07 -0.52
CA SER A 165 -4.21 13.64 0.77
C SER A 165 -5.45 12.76 0.58
N ASP A 166 -5.59 11.72 1.42
CA ASP A 166 -6.80 10.89 1.45
C ASP A 166 -7.97 11.56 2.19
N ASN A 167 -7.69 12.56 3.03
CA ASN A 167 -8.71 13.29 3.81
C ASN A 167 -9.38 14.42 3.02
N GLN A 168 -9.77 14.12 1.79
CA GLN A 168 -10.43 15.09 0.90
C GLN A 168 -11.47 14.41 0.00
N SER A 169 -12.43 15.21 -0.48
CA SER A 169 -13.33 14.75 -1.53
C SER A 169 -12.56 14.48 -2.83
N THR A 170 -13.07 13.61 -3.68
CA THR A 170 -12.48 13.32 -4.99
C THR A 170 -12.35 14.59 -5.85
N LEU A 171 -13.26 15.55 -5.71
CA LEU A 171 -13.22 16.84 -6.40
C LEU A 171 -11.95 17.61 -5.98
N ASN A 172 -11.75 17.82 -4.67
CA ASN A 172 -10.59 18.54 -4.15
C ASN A 172 -9.26 17.82 -4.47
N GLN A 173 -9.28 16.49 -4.46
CA GLN A 173 -8.13 15.69 -4.89
C GLN A 173 -7.79 15.96 -6.38
N THR A 174 -8.80 16.03 -7.24
CA THR A 174 -8.63 16.34 -8.66
C THR A 174 -8.11 17.76 -8.87
N GLU A 175 -8.61 18.73 -8.11
CA GLU A 175 -8.13 20.11 -8.12
C GLU A 175 -6.65 20.19 -7.68
N THR A 176 -6.27 19.43 -6.67
CA THR A 176 -4.86 19.33 -6.23
C THR A 176 -3.97 18.84 -7.37
N VAL A 177 -4.38 17.80 -8.09
CA VAL A 177 -3.62 17.29 -9.25
C VAL A 177 -3.54 18.36 -10.34
N ASN A 178 -4.64 19.02 -10.68
CA ASN A 178 -4.70 20.05 -11.70
C ASN A 178 -3.81 21.25 -11.36
N LYS A 179 -3.79 21.68 -10.10
CA LYS A 179 -2.97 22.78 -9.59
C LYS A 179 -1.49 22.53 -9.76
N PHE A 180 -1.04 21.30 -9.51
CA PHE A 180 0.39 20.95 -9.53
C PHE A 180 0.86 20.28 -10.81
N TYR A 181 -0.03 20.02 -11.77
CA TYR A 181 0.32 19.43 -13.06
C TYR A 181 1.35 20.27 -13.83
N LYS A 182 2.37 19.62 -14.39
CA LYS A 182 3.41 20.27 -15.21
C LYS A 182 3.57 19.53 -16.54
N PRO A 183 3.09 20.08 -17.66
CA PRO A 183 3.02 19.36 -18.95
C PRO A 183 4.37 18.85 -19.45
N ASN A 184 5.46 19.58 -19.17
CA ASN A 184 6.81 19.27 -19.66
C ASN A 184 7.60 18.31 -18.76
N LEU A 185 7.02 17.86 -17.64
CA LEU A 185 7.66 16.93 -16.73
C LEU A 185 6.91 15.59 -16.73
N PHE A 186 7.60 14.53 -16.29
CA PHE A 186 6.96 13.29 -15.95
C PHE A 186 6.13 13.51 -14.68
N ASN A 187 4.80 13.50 -14.81
CA ASN A 187 3.91 13.71 -13.67
C ASN A 187 3.62 12.37 -12.98
N LEU A 188 4.10 12.24 -11.76
CA LEU A 188 3.91 11.11 -10.87
C LEU A 188 2.96 11.50 -9.74
N VAL A 189 1.74 11.00 -9.77
CA VAL A 189 0.76 11.20 -8.72
C VAL A 189 0.85 10.06 -7.70
N VAL A 190 0.89 10.40 -6.43
CA VAL A 190 0.79 9.45 -5.32
C VAL A 190 -0.49 9.76 -4.56
N VAL A 191 -1.40 8.81 -4.52
CA VAL A 191 -2.70 8.91 -3.83
C VAL A 191 -3.02 7.56 -3.20
N HIS A 192 -3.54 7.55 -1.98
CA HIS A 192 -3.75 6.30 -1.26
C HIS A 192 -4.79 5.40 -1.95
N LYS A 193 -6.00 5.92 -2.23
CA LYS A 193 -7.06 5.17 -2.92
C LYS A 193 -6.95 5.26 -4.43
N PRO A 194 -7.08 4.15 -5.17
CA PRO A 194 -6.96 4.13 -6.63
C PRO A 194 -8.10 4.84 -7.36
N THR A 195 -9.20 5.15 -6.68
CA THR A 195 -10.41 5.73 -7.25
C THR A 195 -10.15 7.06 -7.96
N LEU A 196 -9.24 7.90 -7.43
CA LEU A 196 -8.94 9.20 -8.01
C LEU A 196 -8.54 9.13 -9.49
N TRP A 197 -7.82 8.07 -9.89
CA TRP A 197 -7.33 7.94 -11.27
C TRP A 197 -8.43 7.98 -12.34
N GLU A 198 -9.64 7.53 -12.01
CA GLU A 198 -10.79 7.56 -12.91
C GLU A 198 -11.29 9.00 -13.20
N PHE A 199 -11.02 9.95 -12.29
CA PHE A 199 -11.51 11.33 -12.34
C PHE A 199 -10.45 12.33 -12.83
N ILE A 200 -9.20 11.91 -13.02
CA ILE A 200 -8.14 12.79 -13.49
C ILE A 200 -8.28 13.01 -14.99
N ASN A 201 -8.51 14.26 -15.39
CA ASN A 201 -8.63 14.68 -16.78
C ASN A 201 -7.30 15.10 -17.43
N LYS A 202 -6.24 15.29 -16.62
CA LYS A 202 -4.89 15.60 -17.12
C LYS A 202 -4.15 14.33 -17.48
N GLN A 203 -3.25 14.43 -18.45
CA GLN A 203 -2.37 13.31 -18.82
C GLN A 203 -1.30 13.13 -17.75
N ILE A 204 -1.60 12.29 -16.74
CA ILE A 204 -0.66 11.85 -15.72
C ILE A 204 0.12 10.65 -16.26
N ASP A 205 1.45 10.73 -16.19
CA ASP A 205 2.30 9.66 -16.74
C ASP A 205 2.20 8.38 -15.89
N LEU A 206 2.17 8.53 -14.54
CA LEU A 206 2.00 7.42 -13.61
C LEU A 206 1.27 7.86 -12.34
N THR A 207 0.31 7.05 -11.91
CA THR A 207 -0.32 7.13 -10.58
C THR A 207 0.06 5.90 -9.76
N LEU A 208 0.44 6.10 -8.51
CA LEU A 208 0.75 5.03 -7.55
C LEU A 208 -0.28 5.06 -6.42
N SER A 209 -0.87 3.90 -6.13
CA SER A 209 -1.91 3.75 -5.09
C SER A 209 -1.73 2.45 -4.29
N GLY A 210 -2.35 2.39 -3.12
CA GLY A 210 -2.46 1.23 -2.25
C GLY A 210 -3.89 0.92 -1.86
N HIS A 211 -4.18 0.85 -0.55
CA HIS A 211 -5.48 0.75 0.10
C HIS A 211 -6.23 -0.58 -0.05
N THR A 212 -6.21 -1.19 -1.19
CA THR A 212 -7.07 -2.35 -1.52
C THR A 212 -6.53 -3.68 -1.02
N HIS A 213 -5.24 -3.74 -0.69
CA HIS A 213 -4.51 -4.97 -0.31
C HIS A 213 -4.70 -6.15 -1.29
N ASN A 214 -5.25 -5.92 -2.50
CA ASN A 214 -5.76 -6.98 -3.38
C ASN A 214 -6.74 -7.91 -2.66
N GLY A 215 -7.57 -7.36 -1.76
CA GLY A 215 -8.50 -8.11 -0.90
C GLY A 215 -7.85 -8.89 0.22
N GLN A 216 -6.52 -8.87 0.35
CA GLN A 216 -5.68 -9.49 1.39
C GLN A 216 -5.87 -11.01 1.52
N ILE A 217 -7.09 -11.51 1.78
CA ILE A 217 -7.41 -12.93 1.99
C ILE A 217 -8.55 -13.32 1.04
N PHE A 218 -8.29 -14.27 0.15
CA PHE A 218 -9.33 -14.86 -0.69
C PHE A 218 -10.44 -15.51 0.16
N PRO A 219 -11.73 -15.29 -0.13
CA PRO A 219 -12.30 -14.68 -1.34
C PRO A 219 -12.64 -13.17 -1.21
N PHE A 220 -12.15 -12.44 -0.19
CA PHE A 220 -12.46 -11.03 0.01
C PHE A 220 -12.08 -10.12 -1.17
N ASN A 221 -11.17 -10.56 -2.04
CA ASN A 221 -10.85 -9.83 -3.27
C ASN A 221 -12.07 -9.61 -4.18
N PHE A 222 -13.06 -10.48 -4.17
CA PHE A 222 -14.31 -10.27 -4.91
C PHE A 222 -15.14 -9.14 -4.31
N LEU A 223 -15.24 -9.04 -2.98
CA LEU A 223 -15.95 -7.96 -2.31
C LEU A 223 -15.26 -6.62 -2.54
N VAL A 224 -13.92 -6.60 -2.48
CA VAL A 224 -13.14 -5.38 -2.75
C VAL A 224 -13.34 -4.91 -4.19
N LYS A 225 -13.45 -5.84 -5.17
CA LYS A 225 -13.76 -5.52 -6.58
C LYS A 225 -15.13 -4.88 -6.78
N LEU A 226 -16.10 -5.16 -5.93
CA LEU A 226 -17.41 -4.48 -6.00
C LEU A 226 -17.29 -2.99 -5.66
N ARG A 227 -16.32 -2.62 -4.81
CA ARG A 227 -16.11 -1.24 -4.38
C ARG A 227 -15.06 -0.50 -5.21
N PHE A 228 -13.99 -1.18 -5.60
CA PHE A 228 -12.86 -0.60 -6.33
C PHE A 228 -12.66 -1.33 -7.65
N LYS A 229 -12.73 -0.58 -8.75
CA LYS A 229 -12.53 -1.11 -10.10
C LYS A 229 -11.11 -1.66 -10.30
N ASN A 230 -10.12 -0.97 -9.71
CA ASN A 230 -8.71 -1.27 -9.83
C ASN A 230 -8.17 -1.70 -8.46
N ILE A 231 -7.89 -3.00 -8.24
CA ILE A 231 -7.51 -3.50 -6.92
C ILE A 231 -6.06 -3.95 -6.82
N TYR A 232 -5.38 -4.24 -7.94
CA TYR A 232 -3.99 -4.69 -7.94
C TYR A 232 -3.38 -4.70 -9.33
N GLY A 233 -2.12 -4.29 -9.43
CA GLY A 233 -1.34 -4.38 -10.65
C GLY A 233 -1.32 -3.10 -11.47
N LEU A 234 -0.86 -3.22 -12.70
CA LEU A 234 -0.72 -2.10 -13.64
C LEU A 234 -1.95 -2.01 -14.53
N TYR A 235 -2.53 -0.82 -14.57
CA TYR A 235 -3.62 -0.45 -15.47
C TYR A 235 -3.16 0.68 -16.38
N GLU A 236 -3.70 0.70 -17.59
CA GLU A 236 -3.39 1.73 -18.58
C GLU A 236 -4.68 2.23 -19.24
N LYS A 237 -4.82 3.55 -19.34
CA LYS A 237 -5.93 4.22 -20.01
C LYS A 237 -5.35 5.38 -20.81
N PHE A 238 -5.47 5.34 -22.14
CA PHE A 238 -4.80 6.27 -23.06
C PHE A 238 -3.28 6.26 -22.81
N LYS A 239 -2.70 7.38 -22.39
CA LYS A 239 -1.26 7.53 -22.07
C LYS A 239 -0.99 7.61 -20.56
N SER A 240 -1.99 7.36 -19.74
CA SER A 240 -1.91 7.41 -18.27
C SER A 240 -1.86 5.99 -17.70
N LYS A 241 -0.98 5.79 -16.73
CA LYS A 241 -0.81 4.50 -16.04
C LYS A 241 -1.17 4.63 -14.58
N LEU A 242 -1.80 3.58 -14.04
CA LEU A 242 -2.05 3.41 -12.61
C LEU A 242 -1.41 2.11 -12.15
N TYR A 243 -0.62 2.15 -11.11
CA TYR A 243 -0.20 0.95 -10.39
C TYR A 243 -0.84 0.91 -9.00
N VAL A 244 -1.53 -0.18 -8.70
CA VAL A 244 -2.12 -0.42 -7.38
C VAL A 244 -1.32 -1.49 -6.66
N SER A 245 -0.76 -1.14 -5.51
CA SER A 245 0.02 -2.05 -4.67
C SER A 245 -0.88 -2.92 -3.80
N CYS A 246 -0.43 -4.15 -3.49
CA CYS A 246 -1.05 -4.97 -2.46
C CYS A 246 -0.71 -4.51 -1.03
N GLY A 247 0.17 -3.50 -0.87
CA GLY A 247 0.68 -3.11 0.43
C GLY A 247 1.93 -3.86 0.87
N ALA A 248 2.72 -3.24 1.74
CA ALA A 248 3.93 -3.81 2.32
C ALA A 248 3.68 -4.48 3.69
N GLY A 249 2.49 -4.31 4.25
CA GLY A 249 2.01 -4.92 5.49
C GLY A 249 0.62 -5.54 5.33
N CYS A 250 0.05 -6.01 6.42
CA CYS A 250 -1.31 -6.54 6.49
C CYS A 250 -2.15 -5.63 7.37
N TRP A 251 -3.41 -5.45 7.01
CA TRP A 251 -4.40 -4.85 7.87
C TRP A 251 -5.11 -5.92 8.70
N GLY A 252 -5.24 -5.72 10.01
CA GLY A 252 -5.81 -6.71 10.91
C GLY A 252 -4.94 -7.99 11.01
N PRO A 253 -5.45 -9.19 10.67
CA PRO A 253 -4.68 -10.41 10.81
C PRO A 253 -3.50 -10.44 9.82
N ARG A 254 -2.33 -10.90 10.30
CA ARG A 254 -1.13 -11.06 9.46
C ARG A 254 -1.25 -12.26 8.52
N MET A 255 -2.21 -12.21 7.66
CA MET A 255 -2.56 -13.29 6.75
C MET A 255 -2.66 -12.78 5.32
N ARG A 256 -2.16 -13.58 4.39
CA ARG A 256 -2.27 -13.34 2.95
C ARG A 256 -2.62 -14.63 2.23
N LEU A 257 -3.76 -14.66 1.56
CA LEU A 257 -4.20 -15.76 0.70
C LEU A 257 -4.69 -15.18 -0.62
N GLY A 258 -4.05 -15.57 -1.74
CA GLY A 258 -4.32 -14.94 -3.04
C GLY A 258 -3.73 -13.54 -3.22
N SER A 259 -2.98 -13.06 -2.23
CA SER A 259 -2.24 -11.78 -2.27
C SER A 259 -0.90 -11.90 -1.53
N THR A 260 -0.04 -10.88 -1.60
CA THR A 260 1.29 -10.88 -0.95
C THR A 260 1.64 -9.50 -0.42
N ASN A 261 2.49 -9.41 0.62
CA ASN A 261 3.13 -8.13 0.94
C ASN A 261 4.22 -7.84 -0.08
N GLN A 262 4.34 -6.58 -0.49
CA GLN A 262 5.30 -6.21 -1.53
C GLN A 262 5.99 -4.86 -1.29
N ILE A 263 7.24 -4.79 -1.71
CA ILE A 263 8.01 -3.57 -1.98
C ILE A 263 8.03 -3.45 -3.51
N VAL A 264 7.61 -2.31 -4.05
CA VAL A 264 7.64 -2.09 -5.49
C VAL A 264 8.88 -1.31 -5.85
N LEU A 265 9.70 -1.83 -6.77
CA LEU A 265 10.86 -1.17 -7.35
C LEU A 265 10.52 -0.79 -8.80
N LEU A 266 10.48 0.51 -9.05
CA LEU A 266 10.23 1.08 -10.38
C LEU A 266 11.52 1.64 -10.96
#